data_a343449557b56d4c888577feb5500bbb
#
_entry.id   a343449557b56d4c888577feb5500bbb
#
_cell.length_a   1.000
_cell.length_b   1.000
_cell.length_c   1.000
_cell.angle_alpha   90.00
_cell.angle_beta   90.00
_cell.angle_gamma   90.00
#
_symmetry.space_group_name_H-M   'P 1'
#
loop_
_entity.id
_entity.type
_entity.pdbx_description
1 polymer ?
#
loop_
_entity_poly.entity_id
_entity_poly.type
_entity_poly.pdbx_seq_one_letter_code
_entity_poly.pdbx_strand_id
1 'polypeptide(L)'
;TIIEMMDQIAKEESSTIIPTLMSELEHSNVQILTSAKLSEINDHAVIVEKTENEKTSVLEIRSDFVVMAVGARKNLPDLSACPLPLHYIGDCAGERPSNIDHAIKSAYDAACEI
;
A
#
# COMPACT_ATOMS: atom_id res chain seq x y z
N THR A 1 -7.49 13.02 -8.56
CA THR A 1 -8.28 11.91 -7.99
C THR A 1 -7.34 10.94 -7.30
N ILE A 2 -7.69 10.50 -6.09
CA ILE A 2 -7.06 9.39 -5.38
C ILE A 2 -7.93 8.15 -5.58
N ILE A 3 -7.31 7.03 -5.96
CA ILE A 3 -7.98 5.74 -6.14
C ILE A 3 -7.43 4.80 -5.08
N GLU A 4 -8.29 4.28 -4.23
CA GLU A 4 -7.94 3.37 -3.14
C GLU A 4 -8.78 2.09 -3.23
N MET A 5 -8.10 0.96 -3.24
CA MET A 5 -8.75 -0.36 -3.32
C MET A 5 -9.49 -0.71 -2.02
N MET A 6 -9.01 -0.20 -0.89
CA MET A 6 -9.64 -0.41 0.41
C MET A 6 -10.90 0.45 0.55
N ASP A 7 -11.68 0.17 1.56
CA ASP A 7 -12.88 0.93 1.94
C ASP A 7 -12.57 2.32 2.54
N GLN A 8 -11.31 2.55 2.89
CA GLN A 8 -10.83 3.79 3.52
C GLN A 8 -9.39 4.08 3.08
N ILE A 9 -9.08 5.36 2.83
CA ILE A 9 -7.70 5.82 2.62
C ILE A 9 -6.92 5.86 3.94
N ALA A 10 -5.59 5.76 3.84
CA ALA A 10 -4.67 5.89 4.97
C ALA A 10 -5.00 4.96 6.16
N LYS A 11 -5.52 3.76 5.89
CA LYS A 11 -6.01 2.82 6.91
C LYS A 11 -4.94 2.36 7.90
N GLU A 12 -3.68 2.37 7.48
CA GLU A 12 -2.53 1.95 8.31
C GLU A 12 -1.82 3.13 8.99
N GLU A 13 -2.31 4.36 8.78
CA GLU A 13 -1.73 5.54 9.39
C GLU A 13 -2.16 5.72 10.85
N SER A 14 -1.36 6.49 11.60
CA SER A 14 -1.64 6.83 12.99
C SER A 14 -2.94 7.62 13.12
N SER A 15 -3.76 7.24 14.10
CA SER A 15 -5.01 7.96 14.43
C SER A 15 -4.80 9.45 14.75
N THR A 16 -3.58 9.85 15.09
CA THR A 16 -3.23 11.27 15.33
C THR A 16 -2.98 12.05 14.05
N ILE A 17 -2.58 11.38 12.96
CA ILE A 17 -2.30 12.01 11.66
C ILE A 17 -3.55 12.09 10.79
N ILE A 18 -4.40 11.08 10.83
CA ILE A 18 -5.60 10.95 9.99
C ILE A 18 -6.49 12.20 10.00
N PRO A 19 -6.83 12.82 11.15
CA PRO A 19 -7.70 14.00 11.15
C PRO A 19 -7.13 15.17 10.37
N THR A 20 -5.83 15.44 10.52
CA THR A 20 -5.15 16.53 9.80
C THR A 20 -5.11 16.23 8.31
N LEU A 21 -4.73 15.00 7.92
CA LEU A 21 -4.69 14.57 6.53
C LEU A 21 -6.06 14.70 5.86
N MET A 22 -7.12 14.23 6.51
CA MET A 22 -8.48 14.32 5.97
C MET A 22 -8.94 15.76 5.80
N SER A 23 -8.65 16.63 6.78
CA SER A 23 -8.95 18.06 6.68
C SER A 23 -8.23 18.73 5.51
N GLU A 24 -6.96 18.42 5.27
CA GLU A 24 -6.21 18.95 4.13
C GLU A 24 -6.78 18.45 2.78
N LEU A 25 -7.16 17.20 2.70
CA LEU A 25 -7.77 16.62 1.50
C LEU A 25 -9.14 17.23 1.20
N GLU A 26 -9.97 17.46 2.21
CA GLU A 26 -11.27 18.13 2.06
C GLU A 26 -11.13 19.56 1.49
N HIS A 27 -10.07 20.29 1.88
CA HIS A 27 -9.82 21.65 1.39
C HIS A 27 -9.11 21.70 0.03
N SER A 28 -8.63 20.57 -0.49
CA SER A 28 -7.77 20.52 -1.67
C SER A 28 -8.49 20.21 -2.99
N ASN A 29 -9.81 20.14 -3.04
CA ASN A 29 -10.60 19.71 -4.21
C ASN A 29 -10.19 18.32 -4.77
N VAL A 30 -9.55 17.47 -3.99
CA VAL A 30 -9.18 16.12 -4.41
C VAL A 30 -10.40 15.20 -4.31
N GLN A 31 -10.71 14.53 -5.41
CA GLN A 31 -11.70 13.47 -5.40
C GLN A 31 -11.08 12.18 -4.86
N ILE A 32 -11.75 11.52 -3.93
CA ILE A 32 -11.32 10.25 -3.35
C ILE A 32 -12.32 9.16 -3.75
N LEU A 33 -11.81 8.09 -4.34
CA LEU A 33 -12.58 6.91 -4.71
C LEU A 33 -12.04 5.72 -3.89
N THR A 34 -12.79 5.30 -2.90
CA THR A 34 -12.52 4.09 -2.12
C THR A 34 -13.27 2.89 -2.69
N SER A 35 -12.93 1.67 -2.25
CA SER A 35 -13.43 0.41 -2.81
C SER A 35 -13.28 0.37 -4.34
N ALA A 36 -12.22 0.97 -4.83
CA ALA A 36 -11.96 1.26 -6.23
C ALA A 36 -10.59 0.70 -6.64
N LYS A 37 -10.59 -0.32 -7.48
CA LYS A 37 -9.38 -1.00 -7.95
C LYS A 37 -8.98 -0.48 -9.32
N LEU A 38 -7.73 -0.04 -9.45
CA LEU A 38 -7.15 0.25 -10.75
C LEU A 38 -7.04 -1.04 -11.57
N SER A 39 -7.64 -1.05 -12.74
CA SER A 39 -7.68 -2.19 -13.66
C SER A 39 -6.73 -2.00 -14.83
N GLU A 40 -6.69 -0.79 -15.43
CA GLU A 40 -5.88 -0.51 -16.59
C GLU A 40 -5.44 0.96 -16.60
N ILE A 41 -4.27 1.21 -17.17
CA ILE A 41 -3.78 2.56 -17.52
C ILE A 41 -3.57 2.60 -19.02
N ASN A 42 -4.22 3.53 -19.69
CA ASN A 42 -4.03 3.79 -21.11
C ASN A 42 -3.47 5.21 -21.36
N ASP A 43 -3.31 5.60 -22.62
CA ASP A 43 -2.64 6.87 -22.98
C ASP A 43 -3.36 8.14 -22.47
N HIS A 44 -4.63 8.06 -22.13
CA HIS A 44 -5.45 9.24 -21.82
C HIS A 44 -6.30 9.11 -20.57
N ALA A 45 -6.37 7.89 -20.00
CA ALA A 45 -7.25 7.62 -18.90
C ALA A 45 -6.76 6.42 -18.06
N VAL A 46 -7.35 6.29 -16.89
CA VAL A 46 -7.27 5.08 -16.08
C VAL A 46 -8.65 4.42 -16.00
N ILE A 47 -8.68 3.10 -16.06
CA ILE A 47 -9.89 2.30 -15.89
C ILE A 47 -9.92 1.76 -14.47
N VAL A 48 -11.02 1.99 -13.80
CA VAL A 48 -11.20 1.67 -12.38
C VAL A 48 -12.45 0.83 -12.19
N GLU A 49 -12.32 -0.28 -11.50
CA GLU A 49 -13.44 -1.11 -11.04
C GLU A 49 -13.85 -0.65 -9.64
N LYS A 50 -15.01 -0.03 -9.52
CA LYS A 50 -15.57 0.41 -8.24
C LYS A 50 -16.66 -0.53 -7.78
N THR A 51 -16.57 -0.99 -6.54
CA THR A 51 -17.56 -1.90 -5.92
C THR A 51 -18.36 -1.15 -4.87
N GLU A 52 -19.66 -1.07 -5.06
CA GLU A 52 -20.63 -0.51 -4.09
C GLU A 52 -21.82 -1.46 -3.96
N ASN A 53 -22.21 -1.78 -2.72
CA ASN A 53 -23.38 -2.66 -2.45
C ASN A 53 -23.35 -3.95 -3.28
N GLU A 54 -22.20 -4.64 -3.31
CA GLU A 54 -21.97 -5.89 -4.06
C GLU A 54 -22.09 -5.75 -5.59
N LYS A 55 -22.20 -4.53 -6.11
CA LYS A 55 -22.21 -4.27 -7.55
C LYS A 55 -20.90 -3.61 -7.95
N THR A 56 -20.26 -4.15 -8.98
CA THR A 56 -19.07 -3.57 -9.58
C THR A 56 -19.44 -2.78 -10.81
N SER A 57 -18.97 -1.55 -10.87
CA SER A 57 -19.08 -0.66 -12.01
C SER A 57 -17.68 -0.31 -12.52
N VAL A 58 -17.57 -0.08 -13.82
CA VAL A 58 -16.33 0.35 -14.46
C VAL A 58 -16.40 1.85 -14.69
N LEU A 59 -15.38 2.58 -14.24
CA LEU A 59 -15.23 4.01 -14.40
C LEU A 59 -13.99 4.28 -15.26
N GLU A 60 -14.13 5.18 -16.21
CA GLU A 60 -13.02 5.76 -16.97
C GLU A 60 -12.71 7.15 -16.44
N ILE A 61 -11.48 7.37 -15.97
CA ILE A 61 -11.03 8.64 -15.40
C ILE A 61 -9.91 9.18 -16.28
N ARG A 62 -10.19 10.29 -16.96
CA ARG A 62 -9.17 10.99 -17.76
C ARG A 62 -8.05 11.51 -16.90
N SER A 63 -6.81 11.31 -17.34
CA SER A 63 -5.62 11.76 -16.63
C SER A 63 -4.47 12.01 -17.59
N ASP A 64 -3.73 13.09 -17.34
CA ASP A 64 -2.49 13.40 -18.05
C ASP A 64 -1.29 12.72 -17.39
N PHE A 65 -1.37 12.45 -16.08
CA PHE A 65 -0.34 11.79 -15.29
C PHE A 65 -0.94 10.82 -14.31
N VAL A 66 -0.25 9.71 -14.09
CA VAL A 66 -0.61 8.70 -13.09
C VAL A 66 0.56 8.48 -12.14
N VAL A 67 0.32 8.65 -10.85
CA VAL A 67 1.30 8.35 -9.80
C VAL A 67 0.92 7.02 -9.14
N MET A 68 1.79 6.04 -9.26
CA MET A 68 1.59 4.72 -8.70
C MET A 68 2.13 4.65 -7.26
N ALA A 69 1.24 4.51 -6.28
CA ALA A 69 1.56 4.35 -4.86
C ALA A 69 0.92 3.06 -4.31
N VAL A 70 1.16 1.93 -4.99
CA VAL A 70 0.47 0.66 -4.77
C VAL A 70 1.17 -0.26 -3.75
N GLY A 71 1.98 0.32 -2.88
CA GLY A 71 2.72 -0.38 -1.84
C GLY A 71 4.01 -1.04 -2.34
N ALA A 72 4.57 -1.89 -1.50
CA ALA A 72 5.83 -2.58 -1.75
C ALA A 72 5.66 -4.09 -1.57
N ARG A 73 6.57 -4.84 -2.17
CA ARG A 73 6.69 -6.28 -1.97
C ARG A 73 8.11 -6.60 -1.54
N LYS A 74 8.25 -7.58 -0.65
CA LYS A 74 9.58 -8.06 -0.28
C LYS A 74 10.29 -8.65 -1.50
N ASN A 75 11.58 -8.35 -1.62
CA ASN A 75 12.46 -8.93 -2.61
C ASN A 75 13.54 -9.71 -1.88
N LEU A 76 13.42 -11.03 -1.86
CA LEU A 76 14.41 -11.91 -1.22
C LEU A 76 15.40 -12.39 -2.26
N PRO A 77 16.73 -12.33 -1.98
CA PRO A 77 17.70 -13.02 -2.79
C PRO A 77 17.49 -14.55 -2.68
N ASP A 78 17.86 -15.28 -3.70
CA ASP A 78 17.91 -16.74 -3.64
C ASP A 78 19.10 -17.17 -2.77
N LEU A 79 18.80 -17.60 -1.55
CA LEU A 79 19.78 -18.10 -0.58
C LEU A 79 19.63 -19.60 -0.34
N SER A 80 18.99 -20.33 -1.23
CA SER A 80 18.74 -21.77 -1.10
C SER A 80 20.04 -22.60 -1.00
N ALA A 81 21.15 -22.10 -1.55
CA ALA A 81 22.46 -22.71 -1.46
C ALA A 81 23.25 -22.35 -0.19
N CYS A 82 22.72 -21.48 0.67
CA CYS A 82 23.40 -21.12 1.93
C CYS A 82 23.30 -22.26 2.94
N PRO A 83 24.40 -22.81 3.45
CA PRO A 83 24.37 -23.92 4.39
C PRO A 83 24.14 -23.48 5.86
N LEU A 84 24.04 -22.17 6.10
CA LEU A 84 23.91 -21.61 7.44
C LEU A 84 22.44 -21.36 7.76
N PRO A 85 22.07 -21.36 9.05
CA PRO A 85 20.75 -20.86 9.46
C PRO A 85 20.53 -19.42 9.01
N LEU A 86 19.35 -19.11 8.48
CA LEU A 86 19.01 -17.80 7.96
C LEU A 86 17.91 -17.19 8.81
N HIS A 87 18.14 -15.94 9.26
CA HIS A 87 17.15 -15.12 9.93
C HIS A 87 16.80 -13.94 9.04
N TYR A 88 15.52 -13.84 8.67
CA TYR A 88 15.01 -12.72 7.89
C TYR A 88 14.51 -11.65 8.84
N ILE A 89 15.00 -10.42 8.67
CA ILE A 89 14.65 -9.27 9.51
C ILE A 89 14.17 -8.09 8.65
N GLY A 90 13.58 -7.10 9.29
CA GLY A 90 13.07 -5.91 8.61
C GLY A 90 11.99 -6.25 7.59
N ASP A 91 12.05 -5.61 6.44
CA ASP A 91 11.10 -5.82 5.34
C ASP A 91 11.10 -7.25 4.77
N CYS A 92 12.11 -8.04 5.12
CA CYS A 92 12.23 -9.44 4.71
C CYS A 92 11.55 -10.41 5.67
N ALA A 93 11.26 -10.02 6.92
CA ALA A 93 10.75 -10.90 7.97
C ALA A 93 9.26 -11.23 7.80
N GLY A 94 8.45 -10.27 7.36
CA GLY A 94 7.00 -10.39 7.23
C GLY A 94 6.52 -10.82 5.85
N GLU A 95 5.22 -10.92 5.68
CA GLU A 95 4.59 -11.12 4.37
C GLU A 95 4.69 -9.87 3.49
N ARG A 96 4.71 -8.69 4.10
CA ARG A 96 4.81 -7.38 3.45
C ARG A 96 5.89 -6.54 4.11
N PRO A 97 6.56 -5.65 3.36
CA PRO A 97 7.34 -4.57 3.94
C PRO A 97 6.47 -3.75 4.91
N SER A 98 7.08 -3.29 5.99
CA SER A 98 6.38 -2.58 7.05
C SER A 98 7.12 -1.27 7.39
N ASN A 99 7.16 -0.91 8.66
CA ASN A 99 7.76 0.32 9.15
C ASN A 99 9.07 0.05 9.92
N ILE A 100 9.70 1.14 10.36
CA ILE A 100 10.96 1.09 11.11
C ILE A 100 10.81 0.32 12.43
N ASP A 101 9.68 0.47 13.12
CA ASP A 101 9.44 -0.22 14.40
C ASP A 101 9.43 -1.73 14.22
N HIS A 102 8.79 -2.21 13.15
CA HIS A 102 8.80 -3.63 12.79
C HIS A 102 10.22 -4.12 12.46
N ALA A 103 11.00 -3.30 11.73
CA ALA A 103 12.38 -3.65 11.41
C ALA A 103 13.25 -3.78 12.66
N ILE A 104 13.13 -2.84 13.59
CA ILE A 104 13.86 -2.88 14.88
C ILE A 104 13.44 -4.09 15.70
N LYS A 105 12.12 -4.31 15.82
CA LYS A 105 11.59 -5.44 16.59
C LYS A 105 12.06 -6.78 16.03
N SER A 106 11.94 -7.01 14.73
CA SER A 106 12.35 -8.26 14.10
C SER A 106 13.86 -8.53 14.24
N ALA A 107 14.69 -7.47 14.17
CA ALA A 107 16.13 -7.59 14.41
C ALA A 107 16.44 -7.95 15.87
N TYR A 108 15.74 -7.33 16.82
CA TYR A 108 15.89 -7.65 18.24
C TYR A 108 15.47 -9.09 18.53
N ASP A 109 14.31 -9.51 18.06
CA ASP A 109 13.79 -10.87 18.27
C ASP A 109 14.79 -11.91 17.71
N ALA A 110 15.29 -11.71 16.48
CA ALA A 110 16.28 -12.59 15.87
C ALA A 110 17.60 -12.64 16.67
N ALA A 111 18.07 -11.50 17.18
CA ALA A 111 19.29 -11.44 18.00
C ALA A 111 19.14 -12.16 19.37
N CYS A 112 17.92 -12.29 19.88
CA CYS A 112 17.65 -13.02 21.11
C CYS A 112 17.55 -14.56 20.91
N GLU A 113 17.39 -15.01 19.65
CA GLU A 113 17.29 -16.43 19.31
C GLU A 113 18.65 -17.07 18.98
N ILE A 114 19.68 -16.26 18.73
CA ILE A 114 21.06 -16.68 18.43
C ILE A 114 21.85 -16.80 19.73
#